data_67380b3882bb5fac673c4c628fa7c6da
#
_entry.id   67380b3882bb5fac673c4c628fa7c6da
#
_cell.length_a   1.000
_cell.length_b   1.000
_cell.length_c   1.000
_cell.angle_alpha   90.00
_cell.angle_beta   90.00
_cell.angle_gamma   90.00
#
_symmetry.space_group_name_H-M   'P 1'
#
loop_
_entity.id
_entity.type
_entity.pdbx_description
1 polymer ?
#
loop_
_entity_poly.entity_id
_entity_poly.type
_entity_poly.pdbx_seq_one_letter_code
_entity_poly.pdbx_strand_id
1 'polypeptide(L)'
;MSGYVPKPALPNSTSNNSGIEPVDINAQRWAEYKDLAPKPEDKPDTMGCVFAKSCNLPDGVINHKNPAGFVPVEKLADYGLWAVLGTGAAITAEGTPLQLVGGSATGSAIAERLGGSLSLRLLKGSSVVASGFAMGTVGMLIPNTSISPDSAFYTNDQYATLDAGRTRVRVNVKTLPDGSVNAYGFYTGGKAEWENVPVIKGDKVGETYVADIGNGIGLTWTPAADIDGVLGIPALEGAPPLPPVWVYPPTAQSDMVLANPAHPPEFQDAIIWFPDSGIEPIYIVLSIQLEQNKKKGKAFEDKSFDEYSKTKPEAAREVTVKTDSGVKTRIDMMGRDADGELSCVECKSSDTAPLTKNQKAAFPEIEKTGATVVGKGKPGFPGGTKIPPTRVEILRPDPTL
;
A
#
# COMPACT_ATOMS: atom_id res chain seq x y z
N MET A 1 -13.25 -31.62 58.37
CA MET A 1 -13.70 -33.04 58.35
C MET A 1 -13.84 -33.45 56.90
N SER A 2 -12.85 -34.25 56.40
CA SER A 2 -12.83 -34.72 55.01
C SER A 2 -13.57 -36.06 54.99
N GLY A 3 -14.72 -36.12 54.32
CA GLY A 3 -15.52 -37.32 54.16
C GLY A 3 -14.95 -38.21 53.05
N TYR A 4 -14.35 -39.29 53.43
CA TYR A 4 -13.92 -40.35 52.52
C TYR A 4 -15.17 -41.16 52.10
N VAL A 5 -15.46 -41.19 50.79
CA VAL A 5 -16.49 -42.07 50.23
C VAL A 5 -15.81 -43.33 49.72
N PRO A 6 -16.17 -44.52 50.27
CA PRO A 6 -15.56 -45.79 49.82
C PRO A 6 -16.07 -46.12 48.39
N LYS A 7 -15.15 -46.60 47.57
CA LYS A 7 -15.40 -47.12 46.21
C LYS A 7 -16.22 -48.40 46.33
N PRO A 8 -17.28 -48.61 45.54
CA PRO A 8 -18.00 -49.90 45.54
C PRO A 8 -17.12 -51.03 44.99
N ALA A 9 -17.17 -52.16 45.64
CA ALA A 9 -16.47 -53.39 45.25
C ALA A 9 -16.99 -53.90 43.90
N LEU A 10 -16.08 -54.21 42.98
CA LEU A 10 -16.41 -54.89 41.74
C LEU A 10 -16.94 -56.26 41.96
N PRO A 11 -17.98 -56.72 41.24
CA PRO A 11 -18.47 -58.14 41.40
C PRO A 11 -17.43 -59.12 40.85
N ASN A 12 -17.20 -60.16 41.58
CA ASN A 12 -16.39 -61.32 41.17
C ASN A 12 -16.99 -61.94 39.89
N SER A 13 -16.26 -61.91 38.81
CA SER A 13 -16.60 -62.64 37.59
C SER A 13 -16.10 -64.10 37.76
N THR A 14 -17.00 -64.99 37.90
CA THR A 14 -16.76 -66.45 37.71
C THR A 14 -16.44 -66.65 36.21
N SER A 15 -15.25 -67.16 35.95
CA SER A 15 -14.78 -67.56 34.64
C SER A 15 -15.59 -68.67 34.06
N ASN A 16 -16.26 -68.45 32.95
CA ASN A 16 -16.61 -69.51 32.01
C ASN A 16 -15.67 -69.41 30.82
N ASN A 17 -14.83 -70.40 30.71
CA ASN A 17 -13.83 -70.63 29.71
C ASN A 17 -14.52 -70.97 28.37
N SER A 18 -14.82 -70.00 27.54
CA SER A 18 -15.09 -70.19 26.13
C SER A 18 -14.04 -69.37 25.40
N GLY A 19 -13.22 -70.01 24.56
CA GLY A 19 -12.01 -69.57 23.94
C GLY A 19 -12.17 -68.37 23.00
N ILE A 20 -12.57 -67.24 23.60
CA ILE A 20 -12.57 -65.89 22.93
C ILE A 20 -11.37 -65.21 23.55
N GLU A 21 -10.35 -64.96 22.72
CA GLU A 21 -9.24 -64.12 23.11
C GLU A 21 -9.78 -62.77 23.59
N PRO A 22 -9.23 -62.21 24.67
CA PRO A 22 -9.66 -60.87 25.13
C PRO A 22 -9.33 -59.87 24.11
N VAL A 23 -10.36 -59.31 23.50
CA VAL A 23 -10.21 -58.17 22.57
C VAL A 23 -9.75 -56.97 23.40
N ASP A 24 -8.56 -56.47 23.13
CA ASP A 24 -8.08 -55.22 23.72
C ASP A 24 -8.90 -54.06 23.15
N ILE A 25 -9.95 -53.70 23.87
CA ILE A 25 -10.86 -52.59 23.53
C ILE A 25 -10.12 -51.27 23.41
N ASN A 26 -8.99 -51.12 24.11
CA ASN A 26 -8.19 -49.90 23.99
C ASN A 26 -7.40 -49.90 22.68
N ALA A 27 -6.85 -51.04 22.25
CA ALA A 27 -6.18 -51.17 20.97
C ALA A 27 -7.16 -50.96 19.79
N GLN A 28 -8.39 -51.49 19.89
CA GLN A 28 -9.44 -51.23 18.91
C GLN A 28 -9.86 -49.74 18.86
N ARG A 29 -10.07 -49.10 20.01
CA ARG A 29 -10.36 -47.68 20.09
C ARG A 29 -9.23 -46.79 19.52
N TRP A 30 -7.98 -47.15 19.77
CA TRP A 30 -6.85 -46.45 19.20
C TRP A 30 -6.72 -46.69 17.69
N ALA A 31 -7.07 -47.87 17.18
CA ALA A 31 -7.12 -48.13 15.74
C ALA A 31 -8.22 -47.31 15.06
N GLU A 32 -9.44 -47.32 15.61
CA GLU A 32 -10.55 -46.48 15.14
C GLU A 32 -10.24 -44.99 15.22
N TYR A 33 -9.53 -44.53 16.26
CA TYR A 33 -9.12 -43.12 16.36
C TYR A 33 -8.02 -42.75 15.34
N LYS A 34 -7.13 -43.69 15.01
CA LYS A 34 -6.15 -43.49 13.92
C LYS A 34 -6.80 -43.43 12.54
N ASP A 35 -7.86 -44.20 12.32
CA ASP A 35 -8.59 -44.17 11.06
C ASP A 35 -9.54 -42.98 10.96
N LEU A 36 -9.93 -42.36 12.10
CA LEU A 36 -10.69 -41.11 12.16
C LEU A 36 -9.79 -39.87 12.17
N ALA A 37 -8.49 -40.00 12.41
CA ALA A 37 -7.57 -38.92 12.16
C ALA A 37 -7.66 -38.59 10.67
N PRO A 38 -8.00 -37.36 10.30
CA PRO A 38 -8.02 -36.99 8.88
C PRO A 38 -6.67 -37.44 8.32
N LYS A 39 -6.71 -38.32 7.30
CA LYS A 39 -5.52 -38.56 6.46
C LYS A 39 -4.90 -37.20 6.22
N PRO A 40 -3.58 -37.07 6.42
CA PRO A 40 -2.93 -35.87 5.93
C PRO A 40 -3.37 -35.75 4.45
N GLU A 41 -4.33 -34.88 4.19
CA GLU A 41 -4.61 -34.54 2.81
C GLU A 41 -3.23 -34.17 2.25
N ASP A 42 -2.83 -34.82 1.16
CA ASP A 42 -1.75 -34.29 0.33
C ASP A 42 -2.13 -32.85 0.08
N LYS A 43 -1.61 -31.95 0.95
CA LYS A 43 -1.84 -30.52 0.80
C LYS A 43 -1.32 -30.25 -0.61
N PRO A 44 -2.18 -29.84 -1.56
CA PRO A 44 -1.68 -29.43 -2.86
C PRO A 44 -0.57 -28.46 -2.59
N ASP A 45 0.53 -28.50 -3.36
CA ASP A 45 1.68 -27.60 -3.23
C ASP A 45 1.17 -26.22 -2.81
N THR A 46 1.22 -25.97 -1.51
CA THR A 46 0.59 -24.78 -0.96
C THR A 46 1.43 -23.63 -1.47
N MET A 47 0.85 -22.86 -2.38
CA MET A 47 1.48 -21.62 -2.82
C MET A 47 1.98 -20.91 -1.56
N GLY A 48 3.26 -20.59 -1.51
CA GLY A 48 3.88 -19.92 -0.39
C GLY A 48 3.06 -18.71 0.05
N CYS A 49 3.25 -18.29 1.27
CA CYS A 49 2.63 -17.11 1.85
C CYS A 49 3.66 -16.41 2.71
N VAL A 50 3.82 -15.11 2.56
CA VAL A 50 4.76 -14.32 3.35
C VAL A 50 4.05 -13.46 4.39
N PHE A 51 4.79 -13.03 5.41
CA PHE A 51 4.27 -12.21 6.51
C PHE A 51 3.10 -12.84 7.25
N ALA A 52 3.18 -14.16 7.44
CA ALA A 52 2.25 -14.90 8.27
C ALA A 52 2.64 -14.72 9.75
N LYS A 53 1.63 -14.53 10.59
CA LYS A 53 1.81 -14.52 12.02
C LYS A 53 2.25 -15.92 12.50
N SER A 54 3.12 -15.97 13.50
CA SER A 54 3.48 -17.25 14.15
C SER A 54 2.23 -17.95 14.70
N CYS A 55 2.13 -19.27 14.51
CA CYS A 55 1.04 -20.08 15.07
C CYS A 55 0.94 -20.01 16.60
N ASN A 56 2.02 -19.63 17.28
CA ASN A 56 2.06 -19.48 18.74
C ASN A 56 1.45 -18.14 19.21
N LEU A 57 1.17 -17.21 18.32
CA LEU A 57 0.51 -15.96 18.66
C LEU A 57 -1.00 -16.14 18.57
N PRO A 58 -1.77 -15.72 19.59
CA PRO A 58 -3.21 -15.79 19.55
C PRO A 58 -3.79 -14.95 18.42
N ASP A 59 -4.91 -15.37 17.88
CA ASP A 59 -5.68 -14.53 16.97
C ASP A 59 -6.12 -13.24 17.66
N GLY A 60 -6.24 -12.16 16.86
CA GLY A 60 -6.68 -10.88 17.37
C GLY A 60 -8.02 -10.97 18.07
N VAL A 61 -8.12 -10.36 19.26
CA VAL A 61 -9.36 -10.32 20.03
C VAL A 61 -10.22 -9.15 19.56
N ILE A 62 -11.43 -9.46 19.17
CA ILE A 62 -12.42 -8.43 18.81
C ILE A 62 -13.12 -7.96 20.09
N ASN A 63 -13.11 -6.66 20.36
CA ASN A 63 -13.81 -6.09 21.49
C ASN A 63 -15.29 -5.86 21.17
N HIS A 64 -16.12 -6.84 21.46
CA HIS A 64 -17.57 -6.77 21.25
C HIS A 64 -18.29 -5.75 22.14
N LYS A 65 -17.63 -5.19 23.16
CA LYS A 65 -18.19 -4.13 23.99
C LYS A 65 -18.05 -2.74 23.37
N ASN A 66 -17.24 -2.60 22.32
CA ASN A 66 -17.12 -1.36 21.57
C ASN A 66 -18.34 -1.19 20.67
N PRO A 67 -19.05 -0.05 20.71
CA PRO A 67 -20.17 0.22 19.80
C PRO A 67 -19.80 0.13 18.31
N ALA A 68 -18.53 0.35 17.95
CA ALA A 68 -18.01 0.18 16.59
C ALA A 68 -17.77 -1.29 16.18
N GLY A 69 -17.97 -2.25 17.09
CA GLY A 69 -17.91 -3.69 16.82
C GLY A 69 -16.57 -4.36 17.05
N PHE A 70 -15.42 -3.71 16.81
CA PHE A 70 -14.13 -4.27 17.15
C PHE A 70 -13.04 -3.27 17.49
N VAL A 71 -12.10 -3.77 18.30
CA VAL A 71 -10.79 -3.17 18.46
C VAL A 71 -9.78 -4.24 18.07
N PRO A 72 -9.02 -4.08 17.00
CA PRO A 72 -7.96 -5.02 16.66
C PRO A 72 -6.87 -4.91 17.71
N VAL A 73 -6.33 -6.06 18.12
CA VAL A 73 -5.32 -6.15 19.17
C VAL A 73 -3.98 -6.60 18.66
N GLU A 74 -3.91 -7.01 17.39
CA GLU A 74 -2.66 -7.45 16.78
C GLU A 74 -1.87 -6.26 16.27
N LYS A 75 -0.62 -6.22 16.69
CA LYS A 75 0.32 -5.21 16.21
C LYS A 75 1.06 -5.73 14.99
N LEU A 76 1.45 -4.83 14.10
CA LEU A 76 2.24 -5.19 12.93
C LEU A 76 3.56 -5.88 13.30
N ALA A 77 4.15 -5.52 14.45
CA ALA A 77 5.35 -6.17 14.98
C ALA A 77 5.21 -7.68 15.22
N ASP A 78 3.99 -8.18 15.39
CA ASP A 78 3.72 -9.61 15.57
C ASP A 78 3.91 -10.41 14.26
N TYR A 79 3.88 -9.74 13.11
CA TYR A 79 4.06 -10.34 11.78
C TYR A 79 5.49 -10.24 11.26
N GLY A 80 6.26 -9.30 11.75
CA GLY A 80 7.63 -9.09 11.32
C GLY A 80 8.25 -7.82 11.91
N LEU A 81 9.53 -7.60 11.61
CA LEU A 81 10.17 -6.34 11.88
C LEU A 81 9.63 -5.30 10.90
N TRP A 82 8.97 -4.27 11.42
CA TRP A 82 8.43 -3.21 10.59
C TRP A 82 9.10 -1.87 10.85
N ALA A 83 9.15 -1.05 9.82
CA ALA A 83 9.65 0.30 9.90
C ALA A 83 8.92 1.23 8.93
N VAL A 84 8.84 2.49 9.28
CA VAL A 84 8.52 3.58 8.37
C VAL A 84 9.79 4.37 8.16
N LEU A 85 10.16 4.52 6.89
CA LEU A 85 11.35 5.22 6.45
C LEU A 85 10.94 6.43 5.62
N GLY A 86 11.67 7.53 5.73
CA GLY A 86 11.44 8.74 4.94
C GLY A 86 12.72 9.21 4.26
N THR A 87 12.59 9.92 3.15
CA THR A 87 13.77 10.45 2.45
C THR A 87 14.35 11.70 3.11
N GLY A 88 13.58 12.41 3.94
CA GLY A 88 14.01 13.68 4.52
C GLY A 88 14.36 14.80 3.52
N ALA A 89 14.55 14.43 2.26
CA ALA A 89 14.92 15.30 1.14
C ALA A 89 14.26 14.82 -0.16
N ALA A 90 14.39 15.60 -1.22
CA ALA A 90 13.91 15.23 -2.55
C ALA A 90 14.60 13.96 -3.07
N ILE A 91 13.82 13.12 -3.74
CA ILE A 91 14.35 11.94 -4.42
C ILE A 91 15.14 12.41 -5.65
N THR A 92 16.39 11.97 -5.78
CA THR A 92 17.30 12.34 -6.87
C THR A 92 17.58 11.14 -7.79
N ALA A 93 18.22 11.39 -8.92
CA ALA A 93 18.66 10.32 -9.83
C ALA A 93 19.83 9.51 -9.26
N GLU A 94 20.66 10.13 -8.43
CA GLU A 94 21.81 9.50 -7.77
C GLU A 94 21.34 8.58 -6.62
N GLY A 95 20.19 8.90 -6.03
CA GLY A 95 19.61 8.22 -4.90
C GLY A 95 19.56 9.08 -3.64
N THR A 96 18.47 8.98 -2.90
CA THR A 96 18.25 9.67 -1.63
C THR A 96 18.11 8.62 -0.54
N PRO A 97 19.01 8.61 0.47
CA PRO A 97 18.95 7.63 1.55
C PRO A 97 17.64 7.68 2.31
N LEU A 98 17.17 6.52 2.72
CA LEU A 98 16.03 6.38 3.61
C LEU A 98 16.46 6.47 5.06
N GLN A 99 15.76 7.29 5.84
CA GLN A 99 15.98 7.51 7.26
C GLN A 99 14.82 6.99 8.07
N LEU A 100 15.05 6.54 9.29
CA LEU A 100 14.03 5.96 10.16
C LEU A 100 13.09 7.05 10.71
N VAL A 101 11.82 6.96 10.37
CA VAL A 101 10.74 7.75 11.00
C VAL A 101 10.27 7.07 12.28
N GLY A 102 10.15 5.75 12.26
CA GLY A 102 9.79 4.94 13.41
C GLY A 102 9.54 3.48 13.01
N GLY A 103 9.42 2.61 14.00
CA GLY A 103 9.22 1.18 13.74
C GLY A 103 9.22 0.34 15.00
N SER A 104 9.25 -0.98 14.81
CA SER A 104 9.28 -1.96 15.91
C SER A 104 10.68 -2.20 16.49
N ALA A 105 11.72 -1.64 15.85
CA ALA A 105 13.11 -1.81 16.25
C ALA A 105 13.94 -0.54 15.99
N THR A 106 15.16 -0.52 16.49
CA THR A 106 16.11 0.57 16.27
C THR A 106 16.65 0.56 14.84
N GLY A 107 17.18 1.70 14.39
CA GLY A 107 17.78 1.80 13.06
C GLY A 107 18.97 0.86 12.87
N SER A 108 19.71 0.53 13.91
CA SER A 108 20.79 -0.46 13.88
C SER A 108 20.25 -1.88 13.66
N ALA A 109 19.24 -2.29 14.43
CA ALA A 109 18.62 -3.61 14.27
C ALA A 109 17.96 -3.81 12.90
N ILE A 110 17.38 -2.74 12.33
CA ILE A 110 16.81 -2.77 10.98
C ILE A 110 17.94 -2.92 9.94
N ALA A 111 19.02 -2.15 10.07
CA ALA A 111 20.14 -2.20 9.14
C ALA A 111 20.89 -3.55 9.20
N GLU A 112 21.07 -4.10 10.41
CA GLU A 112 21.62 -5.46 10.60
C GLU A 112 20.75 -6.50 9.87
N ARG A 113 19.44 -6.42 10.04
CA ARG A 113 18.50 -7.35 9.40
C ARG A 113 18.49 -7.23 7.87
N LEU A 114 18.67 -6.01 7.35
CA LEU A 114 18.81 -5.75 5.92
C LEU A 114 20.20 -6.10 5.38
N GLY A 115 21.20 -6.28 6.22
CA GLY A 115 22.59 -6.41 5.78
C GLY A 115 23.09 -5.24 4.94
N GLY A 116 22.51 -4.05 5.10
CA GLY A 116 22.81 -2.89 4.27
C GLY A 116 21.88 -1.71 4.48
N SER A 117 21.83 -0.84 3.48
CA SER A 117 21.02 0.38 3.50
C SER A 117 20.05 0.45 2.31
N LEU A 118 18.99 1.25 2.45
CA LEU A 118 18.00 1.51 1.42
C LEU A 118 18.02 2.98 1.00
N SER A 119 17.79 3.23 -0.28
CA SER A 119 17.57 4.55 -0.83
C SER A 119 16.49 4.54 -1.92
N LEU A 120 15.85 5.69 -2.15
CA LEU A 120 14.98 5.90 -3.30
C LEU A 120 15.72 6.70 -4.35
N ARG A 121 15.55 6.32 -5.62
CA ARG A 121 16.13 7.04 -6.76
C ARG A 121 15.13 7.25 -7.87
N LEU A 122 15.34 8.28 -8.69
CA LEU A 122 14.60 8.48 -9.92
C LEU A 122 15.19 7.60 -11.02
N LEU A 123 14.32 6.85 -11.69
CA LEU A 123 14.73 6.04 -12.85
C LEU A 123 14.75 6.91 -14.12
N LYS A 124 15.65 6.58 -15.06
CA LYS A 124 15.76 7.30 -16.33
C LYS A 124 14.45 7.25 -17.11
N GLY A 125 14.00 8.40 -17.61
CA GLY A 125 12.75 8.50 -18.38
C GLY A 125 11.48 8.65 -17.53
N SER A 126 11.60 8.78 -16.20
CA SER A 126 10.44 8.98 -15.35
C SER A 126 9.86 10.39 -15.55
N SER A 127 8.55 10.45 -15.72
CA SER A 127 7.80 11.72 -15.79
C SER A 127 7.66 12.43 -14.44
N VAL A 128 8.03 11.77 -13.35
CA VAL A 128 8.01 12.34 -11.98
C VAL A 128 9.09 13.41 -11.82
N VAL A 129 10.18 13.32 -12.57
CA VAL A 129 11.29 14.30 -12.56
C VAL A 129 10.85 15.69 -13.01
N ALA A 130 9.83 15.76 -13.87
CA ALA A 130 9.41 17.01 -14.49
C ALA A 130 8.54 17.91 -13.60
N SER A 131 8.04 17.40 -12.47
CA SER A 131 7.03 18.10 -11.65
C SER A 131 7.51 18.60 -10.29
N GLY A 132 8.83 18.60 -10.01
CA GLY A 132 9.41 19.12 -8.75
C GLY A 132 9.54 18.05 -7.64
N PHE A 133 10.06 18.46 -6.52
CA PHE A 133 10.50 17.61 -5.41
C PHE A 133 9.46 16.56 -4.97
N ALA A 134 9.73 15.27 -5.24
CA ALA A 134 9.03 14.17 -4.62
C ALA A 134 9.78 13.80 -3.33
N MET A 135 9.10 13.84 -2.20
CA MET A 135 9.55 13.21 -0.96
C MET A 135 8.83 11.88 -0.82
N GLY A 136 9.53 10.85 -0.40
CA GLY A 136 8.97 9.52 -0.27
C GLY A 136 8.96 9.05 1.18
N THR A 137 7.87 8.39 1.56
CA THR A 137 7.77 7.61 2.79
C THR A 137 7.53 6.16 2.39
N VAL A 138 8.33 5.27 2.94
CA VAL A 138 8.27 3.83 2.69
C VAL A 138 7.88 3.15 3.99
N GLY A 139 6.73 2.47 4.00
CA GLY A 139 6.45 1.46 5.01
C GLY A 139 7.12 0.15 4.60
N MET A 140 7.80 -0.51 5.52
CA MET A 140 8.55 -1.73 5.26
C MET A 140 8.23 -2.78 6.30
N LEU A 141 8.11 -4.03 5.85
CA LEU A 141 8.00 -5.19 6.72
C LEU A 141 9.02 -6.25 6.28
N ILE A 142 9.86 -6.67 7.21
CA ILE A 142 10.83 -7.75 7.00
C ILE A 142 10.32 -8.99 7.75
N PRO A 143 10.23 -10.16 7.13
CA PRO A 143 9.72 -11.36 7.80
C PRO A 143 10.55 -11.73 9.03
N ASN A 144 9.91 -12.29 10.05
CA ASN A 144 10.62 -12.90 11.15
C ASN A 144 11.34 -14.17 10.69
N THR A 145 12.61 -14.35 11.11
CA THR A 145 13.38 -15.57 10.82
C THR A 145 12.95 -16.75 11.66
N SER A 146 12.29 -16.51 12.79
CA SER A 146 11.67 -17.58 13.59
C SER A 146 10.43 -18.07 12.86
N ILE A 147 10.66 -18.83 11.80
CA ILE A 147 9.60 -19.40 10.97
C ILE A 147 8.77 -20.33 11.84
N SER A 148 7.52 -19.97 12.02
CA SER A 148 6.52 -20.92 12.47
C SER A 148 6.33 -21.97 11.37
N PRO A 149 6.08 -23.25 11.72
CA PRO A 149 5.74 -24.29 10.74
C PRO A 149 4.56 -23.91 9.83
N ASP A 150 3.74 -22.96 10.24
CA ASP A 150 2.58 -22.48 9.48
C ASP A 150 2.93 -21.34 8.51
N SER A 151 4.14 -20.79 8.58
CA SER A 151 4.62 -19.76 7.66
C SER A 151 5.24 -20.43 6.46
N ALA A 152 4.50 -20.49 5.36
CA ALA A 152 5.03 -20.95 4.10
C ALA A 152 5.72 -19.74 3.42
N PHE A 153 7.05 -19.81 3.27
CA PHE A 153 7.79 -18.87 2.45
C PHE A 153 7.97 -19.43 1.06
N TYR A 154 8.03 -18.54 0.08
CA TYR A 154 8.47 -18.93 -1.25
C TYR A 154 9.96 -19.24 -1.23
N THR A 155 10.36 -20.25 -1.99
CA THR A 155 11.78 -20.52 -2.28
C THR A 155 12.32 -19.49 -3.28
N ASN A 156 13.64 -19.37 -3.37
CA ASN A 156 14.28 -18.52 -4.38
C ASN A 156 13.85 -18.88 -5.81
N ASP A 157 13.69 -20.19 -6.11
CA ASP A 157 13.23 -20.65 -7.42
C ASP A 157 11.79 -20.21 -7.71
N GLN A 158 10.94 -20.20 -6.69
CA GLN A 158 9.57 -19.69 -6.81
C GLN A 158 9.58 -18.18 -7.03
N TYR A 159 10.33 -17.40 -6.23
CA TYR A 159 10.46 -15.96 -6.46
C TYR A 159 10.97 -15.62 -7.85
N ALA A 160 11.85 -16.47 -8.41
CA ALA A 160 12.37 -16.28 -9.78
C ALA A 160 11.27 -16.30 -10.85
N THR A 161 10.14 -16.93 -10.59
CA THR A 161 9.05 -17.10 -11.57
C THR A 161 7.74 -16.39 -11.18
N LEU A 162 7.60 -15.95 -9.93
CA LEU A 162 6.38 -15.30 -9.45
C LEU A 162 6.29 -13.84 -9.91
N ASP A 163 5.14 -13.47 -10.46
CA ASP A 163 4.75 -12.07 -10.70
C ASP A 163 3.98 -11.48 -9.51
N ALA A 164 3.35 -12.33 -8.71
CA ALA A 164 2.64 -11.94 -7.49
C ALA A 164 2.79 -13.01 -6.39
N GLY A 165 2.97 -12.55 -5.16
CA GLY A 165 3.01 -13.39 -3.98
C GLY A 165 1.79 -13.20 -3.10
N ARG A 166 1.49 -14.18 -2.26
CA ARG A 166 0.41 -14.11 -1.27
C ARG A 166 0.97 -13.65 0.06
N THR A 167 0.32 -12.66 0.68
CA THR A 167 0.68 -12.19 2.01
C THR A 167 -0.50 -12.32 2.97
N ARG A 168 -0.21 -12.48 4.26
CA ARG A 168 -1.23 -12.51 5.32
C ARG A 168 -1.56 -11.14 5.87
N VAL A 169 -0.70 -10.17 5.68
CA VAL A 169 -0.92 -8.79 6.09
C VAL A 169 -0.47 -7.82 5.01
N ARG A 170 -1.24 -6.77 4.79
CA ARG A 170 -0.84 -5.65 3.93
C ARG A 170 -0.93 -4.37 4.73
N VAL A 171 -0.01 -3.46 4.46
CA VAL A 171 0.17 -2.22 5.21
C VAL A 171 -0.06 -1.02 4.31
N ASN A 172 -0.71 -0.01 4.83
CA ASN A 172 -0.76 1.31 4.23
C ASN A 172 -0.01 2.30 5.09
N VAL A 173 0.75 3.16 4.44
CA VAL A 173 1.46 4.28 5.06
C VAL A 173 1.11 5.54 4.28
N LYS A 174 0.58 6.53 4.98
CA LYS A 174 0.19 7.79 4.36
C LYS A 174 0.74 8.95 5.18
N THR A 175 1.51 9.81 4.54
CA THR A 175 1.92 11.06 5.17
C THR A 175 0.77 12.06 5.11
N LEU A 176 0.42 12.64 6.24
CA LEU A 176 -0.63 13.65 6.37
C LEU A 176 -0.10 15.05 6.05
N PRO A 177 -0.99 16.04 5.79
CA PRO A 177 -0.60 17.40 5.47
C PRO A 177 0.25 18.12 6.53
N ASP A 178 0.11 17.71 7.79
CA ASP A 178 0.89 18.21 8.94
C ASP A 178 2.26 17.56 9.09
N GLY A 179 2.61 16.63 8.16
CA GLY A 179 3.86 15.87 8.20
C GLY A 179 3.82 14.63 9.08
N SER A 180 2.73 14.40 9.82
CA SER A 180 2.56 13.16 10.56
C SER A 180 2.32 11.98 9.63
N VAL A 181 2.57 10.77 10.13
CA VAL A 181 2.40 9.54 9.36
C VAL A 181 1.26 8.72 9.95
N ASN A 182 0.28 8.41 9.13
CA ASN A 182 -0.76 7.44 9.43
C ASN A 182 -0.39 6.09 8.82
N ALA A 183 -0.26 5.07 9.67
CA ALA A 183 0.07 3.72 9.26
C ALA A 183 -0.90 2.73 9.89
N TYR A 184 -1.40 1.79 9.09
CA TYR A 184 -2.28 0.71 9.54
C TYR A 184 -2.12 -0.50 8.62
N GLY A 185 -2.45 -1.68 9.11
CA GLY A 185 -2.42 -2.91 8.35
C GLY A 185 -3.79 -3.57 8.26
N PHE A 186 -3.97 -4.40 7.24
CA PHE A 186 -5.10 -5.30 7.13
C PHE A 186 -4.63 -6.74 7.08
N TYR A 187 -5.29 -7.60 7.86
CA TYR A 187 -5.17 -9.04 7.72
C TYR A 187 -5.93 -9.47 6.46
N THR A 188 -5.26 -10.15 5.56
CA THR A 188 -5.80 -10.47 4.22
C THR A 188 -6.62 -11.76 4.20
N GLY A 189 -6.52 -12.60 5.23
CA GLY A 189 -7.10 -13.94 5.27
C GLY A 189 -8.57 -13.98 4.91
N GLY A 190 -8.91 -14.81 3.91
CA GLY A 190 -10.26 -15.01 3.40
C GLY A 190 -10.69 -14.08 2.26
N LYS A 191 -9.87 -13.10 1.86
CA LYS A 191 -10.11 -12.26 0.68
C LYS A 191 -8.98 -12.43 -0.33
N ALA A 192 -9.19 -13.28 -1.34
CA ALA A 192 -8.16 -13.59 -2.34
C ALA A 192 -7.62 -12.34 -3.05
N GLU A 193 -8.47 -11.36 -3.33
CA GLU A 193 -8.09 -10.09 -3.94
C GLU A 193 -7.20 -9.22 -3.03
N TRP A 194 -7.19 -9.49 -1.73
CA TRP A 194 -6.33 -8.80 -0.77
C TRP A 194 -4.99 -9.50 -0.54
N GLU A 195 -4.93 -10.80 -0.80
CA GLU A 195 -3.74 -11.61 -0.54
C GLU A 195 -2.63 -11.37 -1.56
N ASN A 196 -2.99 -11.08 -2.82
CA ASN A 196 -2.02 -10.99 -3.90
C ASN A 196 -1.32 -9.63 -3.92
N VAL A 197 0.01 -9.65 -3.84
CA VAL A 197 0.89 -8.49 -3.88
C VAL A 197 1.91 -8.70 -5.00
N PRO A 198 2.18 -7.71 -5.85
CA PRO A 198 3.20 -7.82 -6.89
C PRO A 198 4.56 -8.23 -6.31
N VAL A 199 5.26 -9.13 -6.98
CA VAL A 199 6.66 -9.46 -6.70
C VAL A 199 7.53 -8.72 -7.68
N ILE A 200 8.39 -7.86 -7.17
CA ILE A 200 9.34 -7.09 -7.96
C ILE A 200 10.75 -7.62 -7.72
N LYS A 201 11.40 -8.01 -8.80
CA LYS A 201 12.79 -8.48 -8.77
C LYS A 201 13.71 -7.27 -8.89
N GLY A 202 14.70 -7.19 -8.01
CA GLY A 202 15.73 -6.18 -8.11
C GLY A 202 16.87 -6.65 -9.00
N ASP A 203 17.28 -5.79 -9.92
CA ASP A 203 18.43 -6.03 -10.78
C ASP A 203 19.73 -5.61 -10.09
N LYS A 204 20.76 -6.43 -10.19
CA LYS A 204 22.09 -6.07 -9.69
C LYS A 204 22.75 -5.05 -10.63
N VAL A 205 23.09 -3.90 -10.06
CA VAL A 205 23.76 -2.79 -10.78
C VAL A 205 25.05 -2.42 -10.04
N GLY A 206 26.17 -2.92 -10.50
CA GLY A 206 27.44 -2.82 -9.76
C GLY A 206 27.37 -3.56 -8.44
N GLU A 207 27.62 -2.86 -7.34
CA GLU A 207 27.55 -3.40 -5.98
C GLU A 207 26.16 -3.26 -5.32
N THR A 208 25.19 -2.69 -6.03
CA THR A 208 23.85 -2.43 -5.49
C THR A 208 22.78 -3.20 -6.24
N TYR A 209 21.59 -3.29 -5.66
CA TYR A 209 20.41 -3.84 -6.32
C TYR A 209 19.35 -2.76 -6.45
N VAL A 210 18.70 -2.70 -7.60
CA VAL A 210 17.67 -1.69 -7.90
C VAL A 210 16.39 -2.39 -8.34
N ALA A 211 15.30 -2.12 -7.62
CA ALA A 211 13.97 -2.59 -7.96
C ALA A 211 13.12 -1.41 -8.46
N ASP A 212 12.49 -1.52 -9.63
CA ASP A 212 11.53 -0.53 -10.12
C ASP A 212 10.20 -0.72 -9.40
N ILE A 213 9.89 0.16 -8.47
CA ILE A 213 8.66 0.12 -7.66
C ILE A 213 7.51 0.92 -8.28
N GLY A 214 7.64 1.25 -9.56
CA GLY A 214 6.63 2.00 -10.31
C GLY A 214 6.78 3.52 -10.20
N ASN A 215 5.99 4.22 -11.00
CA ASN A 215 5.99 5.69 -11.08
C ASN A 215 7.37 6.32 -11.38
N GLY A 216 8.30 5.56 -11.96
CA GLY A 216 9.65 6.03 -12.24
C GLY A 216 10.55 6.13 -11.01
N ILE A 217 10.18 5.46 -9.94
CA ILE A 217 10.94 5.37 -8.69
C ILE A 217 11.59 4.00 -8.58
N GLY A 218 12.87 3.98 -8.27
CA GLY A 218 13.63 2.78 -7.93
C GLY A 218 13.91 2.73 -6.44
N LEU A 219 13.71 1.55 -5.83
CA LEU A 219 14.26 1.22 -4.52
C LEU A 219 15.63 0.60 -4.74
N THR A 220 16.65 1.19 -4.13
CA THR A 220 18.01 0.67 -4.19
C THR A 220 18.39 0.10 -2.84
N TRP A 221 18.86 -1.14 -2.83
CA TRP A 221 19.51 -1.75 -1.67
C TRP A 221 21.02 -1.79 -1.92
N THR A 222 21.79 -1.29 -0.95
CA THR A 222 23.25 -1.29 -0.97
C THR A 222 23.73 -2.19 0.15
N PRO A 223 24.39 -3.33 -0.16
CA PRO A 223 24.98 -4.19 0.87
C PRO A 223 25.96 -3.41 1.73
N ALA A 224 26.05 -3.76 3.00
CA ALA A 224 27.13 -3.27 3.84
C ALA A 224 28.45 -3.86 3.38
N ALA A 225 29.48 -3.04 3.30
CA ALA A 225 30.85 -3.50 2.93
C ALA A 225 31.43 -4.41 4.02
N ASP A 226 31.03 -4.24 5.27
CA ASP A 226 31.38 -5.06 6.42
C ASP A 226 30.13 -5.19 7.30
N ILE A 227 29.75 -6.44 7.60
CA ILE A 227 28.56 -6.70 8.44
C ILE A 227 28.78 -6.18 9.87
N ASP A 228 30.00 -6.21 10.35
CA ASP A 228 30.36 -5.69 11.68
C ASP A 228 30.39 -4.15 11.73
N GLY A 229 30.43 -3.49 10.56
CA GLY A 229 30.47 -2.02 10.41
C GLY A 229 29.15 -1.37 10.02
N VAL A 230 28.02 -2.06 10.09
CA VAL A 230 26.70 -1.48 9.75
C VAL A 230 26.34 -0.38 10.75
N LEU A 231 26.53 0.87 10.32
CA LEU A 231 26.30 2.06 11.16
C LEU A 231 24.83 2.30 11.53
N GLY A 232 23.91 1.50 10.99
CA GLY A 232 22.48 1.66 11.22
C GLY A 232 21.82 2.67 10.27
N ILE A 233 20.51 2.65 10.24
CA ILE A 233 19.70 3.64 9.52
C ILE A 233 19.51 4.84 10.43
N PRO A 234 19.98 6.05 10.07
CA PRO A 234 19.85 7.23 10.92
C PRO A 234 18.36 7.61 11.09
N ALA A 235 18.04 8.16 12.25
CA ALA A 235 16.70 8.69 12.49
C ALA A 235 16.48 9.97 11.66
N LEU A 236 15.26 10.12 11.16
CA LEU A 236 14.83 11.34 10.49
C LEU A 236 14.56 12.42 11.55
N GLU A 237 15.35 13.48 11.52
CA GLU A 237 15.21 14.59 12.46
C GLU A 237 13.85 15.26 12.34
N GLY A 238 13.23 15.55 13.50
CA GLY A 238 11.93 16.21 13.55
C GLY A 238 10.74 15.33 13.19
N ALA A 239 10.94 14.05 12.93
CA ALA A 239 9.83 13.13 12.70
C ALA A 239 9.02 12.94 13.99
N PRO A 240 7.68 13.02 13.93
CA PRO A 240 6.85 12.72 15.09
C PRO A 240 6.95 11.23 15.45
N PRO A 241 6.81 10.88 16.74
CA PRO A 241 6.82 9.47 17.15
C PRO A 241 5.65 8.72 16.49
N LEU A 242 5.95 7.54 15.96
CA LEU A 242 4.93 6.67 15.37
C LEU A 242 4.26 5.84 16.47
N PRO A 243 2.92 5.84 16.54
CA PRO A 243 2.20 4.93 17.41
C PRO A 243 2.35 3.48 16.91
N PRO A 244 2.11 2.48 17.77
CA PRO A 244 2.04 1.09 17.33
C PRO A 244 1.05 0.92 16.18
N VAL A 245 1.46 0.21 15.13
CA VAL A 245 0.62 -0.05 13.95
C VAL A 245 -0.22 -1.29 14.20
N TRP A 246 -1.53 -1.11 14.08
CA TRP A 246 -2.50 -2.18 14.29
C TRP A 246 -2.89 -2.84 12.96
N VAL A 247 -3.15 -4.15 13.02
CA VAL A 247 -3.64 -4.96 11.91
C VAL A 247 -5.12 -5.21 12.10
N TYR A 248 -5.91 -4.78 11.12
CA TYR A 248 -7.37 -4.83 11.14
C TYR A 248 -7.90 -6.05 10.37
N PRO A 249 -9.01 -6.64 10.80
CA PRO A 249 -9.64 -7.71 10.04
C PRO A 249 -10.27 -7.17 8.73
N PRO A 250 -10.47 -8.02 7.71
CA PRO A 250 -11.04 -7.63 6.42
C PRO A 250 -12.57 -7.47 6.49
N THR A 251 -13.07 -6.65 7.37
CA THR A 251 -14.51 -6.46 7.62
C THR A 251 -14.91 -5.00 7.48
N ALA A 252 -16.18 -4.77 7.13
CA ALA A 252 -16.72 -3.42 7.01
C ALA A 252 -16.68 -2.62 8.34
N GLN A 253 -16.61 -3.30 9.49
CA GLN A 253 -16.52 -2.63 10.78
C GLN A 253 -15.17 -1.98 11.04
N SER A 254 -14.10 -2.40 10.34
CA SER A 254 -12.81 -1.70 10.41
C SER A 254 -12.92 -0.27 9.88
N ASP A 255 -13.82 -0.01 8.93
CA ASP A 255 -14.07 1.32 8.37
C ASP A 255 -14.72 2.28 9.40
N MET A 256 -15.36 1.75 10.44
CA MET A 256 -15.91 2.55 11.54
C MET A 256 -14.82 3.01 12.51
N VAL A 257 -13.69 2.31 12.55
CA VAL A 257 -12.56 2.61 13.46
C VAL A 257 -11.51 3.46 12.75
N LEU A 258 -11.30 3.20 11.46
CA LEU A 258 -10.35 3.94 10.63
C LEU A 258 -11.08 5.08 9.89
N ALA A 259 -10.54 6.27 9.98
CA ALA A 259 -11.08 7.42 9.23
C ALA A 259 -10.71 7.33 7.74
N ASN A 260 -11.68 7.02 6.89
CA ASN A 260 -11.52 6.93 5.43
C ASN A 260 -10.31 6.04 5.01
N PRO A 261 -10.28 4.76 5.40
CA PRO A 261 -9.18 3.89 5.04
C PRO A 261 -9.18 3.61 3.52
N ALA A 262 -8.01 3.57 2.91
CA ALA A 262 -7.84 2.85 1.66
C ALA A 262 -7.81 1.34 1.96
N HIS A 263 -8.26 0.53 1.04
CA HIS A 263 -8.24 -0.93 1.17
C HIS A 263 -7.10 -1.56 0.33
N PRO A 264 -6.64 -2.78 0.68
CA PRO A 264 -5.50 -3.43 0.05
C PRO A 264 -5.43 -3.40 -1.49
N PRO A 265 -6.50 -3.56 -2.28
CA PRO A 265 -6.39 -3.47 -3.74
C PRO A 265 -5.92 -2.09 -4.24
N GLU A 266 -6.06 -1.04 -3.41
CA GLU A 266 -5.65 0.34 -3.74
C GLU A 266 -4.24 0.68 -3.23
N PHE A 267 -3.60 -0.22 -2.50
CA PHE A 267 -2.26 0.01 -1.95
C PHE A 267 -1.20 0.00 -3.05
N GLN A 268 -0.25 0.92 -2.94
CA GLN A 268 0.97 0.92 -3.75
C GLN A 268 2.05 0.14 -3.03
N ASP A 269 1.91 -1.16 -3.00
CA ASP A 269 2.77 -2.07 -2.27
C ASP A 269 3.31 -3.18 -3.16
N ALA A 270 4.43 -3.75 -2.75
CA ALA A 270 5.10 -4.84 -3.44
C ALA A 270 5.95 -5.68 -2.48
N ILE A 271 6.20 -6.91 -2.86
CA ILE A 271 7.25 -7.74 -2.27
C ILE A 271 8.49 -7.54 -3.15
N ILE A 272 9.55 -7.03 -2.56
CA ILE A 272 10.84 -6.85 -3.25
C ILE A 272 11.72 -8.04 -2.96
N TRP A 273 12.18 -8.69 -3.99
CA TRP A 273 13.14 -9.79 -3.90
C TRP A 273 14.41 -9.43 -4.67
N PHE A 274 15.54 -9.55 -4.00
CA PHE A 274 16.88 -9.34 -4.59
C PHE A 274 17.54 -10.69 -4.83
N PRO A 275 17.61 -11.17 -6.08
CA PRO A 275 18.22 -12.45 -6.41
C PRO A 275 19.68 -12.52 -5.93
N ASP A 276 20.06 -13.67 -5.38
CA ASP A 276 21.45 -13.95 -4.95
C ASP A 276 22.04 -12.96 -3.92
N SER A 277 21.19 -12.16 -3.27
CA SER A 277 21.63 -11.16 -2.30
C SER A 277 21.87 -11.73 -0.90
N GLY A 278 21.25 -12.87 -0.59
CA GLY A 278 21.28 -13.47 0.75
C GLY A 278 20.34 -12.81 1.76
N ILE A 279 19.60 -11.75 1.38
CA ILE A 279 18.60 -11.15 2.26
C ILE A 279 17.20 -11.71 1.98
N GLU A 280 16.39 -11.71 3.02
CA GLU A 280 14.97 -12.07 2.92
C GLU A 280 14.20 -11.06 2.05
N PRO A 281 13.12 -11.50 1.36
CA PRO A 281 12.25 -10.60 0.66
C PRO A 281 11.67 -9.54 1.59
N ILE A 282 11.54 -8.33 1.09
CA ILE A 282 11.04 -7.19 1.85
C ILE A 282 9.68 -6.79 1.29
N TYR A 283 8.65 -6.74 2.13
CA TYR A 283 7.41 -6.08 1.75
C TYR A 283 7.56 -4.58 1.93
N ILE A 284 7.16 -3.81 0.94
CA ILE A 284 7.14 -2.34 1.00
C ILE A 284 5.78 -1.80 0.59
N VAL A 285 5.44 -0.65 1.15
CA VAL A 285 4.37 0.22 0.66
C VAL A 285 4.94 1.62 0.50
N LEU A 286 4.65 2.25 -0.62
CA LEU A 286 5.18 3.57 -0.97
C LEU A 286 4.10 4.64 -0.83
N SER A 287 4.42 5.70 -0.09
CA SER A 287 3.65 6.94 -0.07
C SER A 287 4.51 8.08 -0.57
N ILE A 288 4.16 8.62 -1.73
CA ILE A 288 4.88 9.76 -2.31
C ILE A 288 4.09 11.03 -2.04
N GLN A 289 4.71 11.99 -1.39
CA GLN A 289 4.14 13.31 -1.24
C GLN A 289 4.26 14.11 -2.54
N LEU A 290 3.20 14.10 -3.31
CA LEU A 290 3.01 15.04 -4.42
C LEU A 290 2.43 16.39 -3.95
N GLU A 291 2.36 16.63 -2.66
CA GLU A 291 1.59 17.75 -2.09
C GLU A 291 2.17 19.12 -2.41
N GLN A 292 3.50 19.26 -2.49
CA GLN A 292 4.06 20.54 -2.94
C GLN A 292 3.65 20.86 -4.37
N ASN A 293 3.51 19.83 -5.21
CA ASN A 293 3.04 19.99 -6.58
C ASN A 293 1.56 20.33 -6.63
N LYS A 294 0.74 19.74 -5.76
CA LYS A 294 -0.68 20.13 -5.61
C LYS A 294 -0.81 21.56 -5.09
N LYS A 295 -0.03 21.96 -4.07
CA LYS A 295 -0.04 23.33 -3.54
C LYS A 295 0.45 24.34 -4.57
N LYS A 296 1.57 24.05 -5.26
CA LYS A 296 2.06 24.89 -6.35
C LYS A 296 1.08 24.92 -7.53
N GLY A 297 0.52 23.76 -7.89
CA GLY A 297 -0.50 23.67 -8.93
C GLY A 297 -1.73 24.51 -8.60
N LYS A 298 -2.25 24.37 -7.38
CA LYS A 298 -3.37 25.15 -6.91
C LYS A 298 -3.06 26.65 -6.82
N ALA A 299 -1.90 27.02 -6.29
CA ALA A 299 -1.49 28.43 -6.21
C ALA A 299 -1.33 29.05 -7.60
N PHE A 300 -0.76 28.31 -8.55
CA PHE A 300 -0.67 28.73 -9.95
C PHE A 300 -2.06 28.90 -10.57
N GLU A 301 -2.94 27.92 -10.38
CA GLU A 301 -4.32 27.97 -10.86
C GLU A 301 -5.12 29.11 -10.22
N ASP A 302 -4.96 29.33 -8.90
CA ASP A 302 -5.61 30.45 -8.18
C ASP A 302 -5.14 31.82 -8.73
N LYS A 303 -3.83 32.01 -8.85
CA LYS A 303 -3.26 33.25 -9.42
C LYS A 303 -3.71 33.47 -10.88
N SER A 304 -3.68 32.40 -11.67
CA SER A 304 -4.11 32.47 -13.07
C SER A 304 -5.59 32.80 -13.20
N PHE A 305 -6.43 32.25 -12.32
CA PHE A 305 -7.85 32.58 -12.32
C PHE A 305 -8.13 34.00 -11.87
N ASP A 306 -7.40 34.53 -10.89
CA ASP A 306 -7.52 35.91 -10.44
C ASP A 306 -7.18 36.90 -11.57
N GLU A 307 -6.20 36.58 -12.42
CA GLU A 307 -5.86 37.38 -13.60
C GLU A 307 -6.89 37.20 -14.71
N TYR A 308 -7.30 35.98 -14.99
CA TYR A 308 -8.30 35.63 -15.99
C TYR A 308 -9.65 36.30 -15.73
N SER A 309 -10.13 36.27 -14.50
CA SER A 309 -11.43 36.84 -14.10
C SER A 309 -11.50 38.37 -14.24
N LYS A 310 -10.36 39.07 -14.26
CA LYS A 310 -10.33 40.54 -14.50
C LYS A 310 -10.76 40.90 -15.92
N THR A 311 -10.54 40.01 -16.87
CA THR A 311 -10.87 40.23 -18.29
C THR A 311 -12.11 39.46 -18.74
N LYS A 312 -12.65 38.60 -17.91
CA LYS A 312 -13.79 37.71 -18.19
C LYS A 312 -14.84 37.88 -17.12
N PRO A 313 -15.83 38.80 -17.25
CA PRO A 313 -16.87 39.02 -16.26
C PRO A 313 -17.68 37.78 -15.89
N GLU A 314 -17.86 36.86 -16.86
CA GLU A 314 -18.46 35.56 -16.64
C GLU A 314 -17.39 34.48 -16.58
N ALA A 315 -16.55 34.49 -15.53
CA ALA A 315 -15.54 33.47 -15.33
C ALA A 315 -16.00 32.40 -14.35
N ALA A 316 -15.71 31.13 -14.67
CA ALA A 316 -15.98 29.98 -13.81
C ALA A 316 -14.80 29.04 -13.81
N ARG A 317 -14.60 28.36 -12.66
CA ARG A 317 -13.55 27.36 -12.47
C ARG A 317 -14.12 25.95 -12.54
N GLU A 318 -13.28 25.00 -12.97
CA GLU A 318 -13.56 23.56 -12.90
C GLU A 318 -14.90 23.19 -13.55
N VAL A 319 -15.10 23.63 -14.79
CA VAL A 319 -16.31 23.33 -15.56
C VAL A 319 -16.18 21.96 -16.22
N THR A 320 -17.07 21.04 -15.88
CA THR A 320 -17.08 19.71 -16.49
C THR A 320 -17.88 19.73 -17.78
N VAL A 321 -17.27 19.31 -18.87
CA VAL A 321 -17.89 19.22 -20.19
C VAL A 321 -17.84 17.81 -20.74
N LYS A 322 -18.73 17.54 -21.67
CA LYS A 322 -18.81 16.27 -22.42
C LYS A 322 -18.82 16.58 -23.91
N THR A 323 -17.92 15.96 -24.66
CA THR A 323 -17.84 16.06 -26.12
C THR A 323 -18.94 15.23 -26.78
N ASP A 324 -19.14 15.41 -28.09
CA ASP A 324 -20.12 14.65 -28.87
C ASP A 324 -19.79 13.15 -28.91
N SER A 325 -18.50 12.78 -28.91
CA SER A 325 -18.05 11.38 -28.78
C SER A 325 -18.30 10.77 -27.40
N GLY A 326 -18.71 11.58 -26.42
CA GLY A 326 -19.01 11.14 -25.07
C GLY A 326 -17.87 11.24 -24.06
N VAL A 327 -16.70 11.75 -24.46
CA VAL A 327 -15.57 11.96 -23.58
C VAL A 327 -15.88 13.09 -22.59
N LYS A 328 -15.72 12.82 -21.30
CA LYS A 328 -15.86 13.82 -20.24
C LYS A 328 -14.50 14.34 -19.83
N THR A 329 -14.38 15.65 -19.71
CA THR A 329 -13.21 16.30 -19.15
C THR A 329 -13.62 17.50 -18.30
N ARG A 330 -12.71 17.97 -17.45
CA ARG A 330 -12.87 19.18 -16.66
C ARG A 330 -11.92 20.22 -17.21
N ILE A 331 -12.43 21.40 -17.47
CA ILE A 331 -11.67 22.58 -17.92
C ILE A 331 -11.44 23.46 -16.69
N ASP A 332 -10.21 23.86 -16.41
CA ASP A 332 -9.85 24.56 -15.19
C ASP A 332 -10.46 25.97 -15.14
N MET A 333 -10.46 26.68 -16.25
CA MET A 333 -11.06 28.03 -16.35
C MET A 333 -11.85 28.16 -17.64
N MET A 334 -13.04 28.72 -17.55
CA MET A 334 -13.93 29.03 -18.66
C MET A 334 -14.59 30.39 -18.41
N GLY A 335 -14.63 31.25 -19.41
CA GLY A 335 -15.22 32.56 -19.23
C GLY A 335 -15.58 33.24 -20.55
N ARG A 336 -16.47 34.24 -20.43
CA ARG A 336 -16.83 35.15 -21.54
C ARG A 336 -16.30 36.53 -21.27
N ASP A 337 -15.77 37.17 -22.30
CA ASP A 337 -15.41 38.55 -22.21
C ASP A 337 -16.62 39.49 -22.36
N ALA A 338 -16.35 40.80 -22.40
CA ALA A 338 -17.40 41.83 -22.56
C ALA A 338 -18.15 41.71 -23.88
N ASP A 339 -17.52 41.19 -24.92
CA ASP A 339 -18.10 40.95 -26.24
C ASP A 339 -18.83 39.61 -26.34
N GLY A 340 -18.83 38.80 -25.26
CA GLY A 340 -19.46 37.50 -25.17
C GLY A 340 -18.62 36.35 -25.77
N GLU A 341 -17.38 36.64 -26.17
CA GLU A 341 -16.48 35.63 -26.71
C GLU A 341 -16.02 34.63 -25.60
N LEU A 342 -16.18 33.36 -25.90
CA LEU A 342 -15.85 32.27 -24.96
C LEU A 342 -14.38 31.91 -25.07
N SER A 343 -13.73 31.76 -23.94
CA SER A 343 -12.39 31.17 -23.82
C SER A 343 -12.38 29.99 -22.82
N CYS A 344 -11.52 29.01 -23.09
CA CYS A 344 -11.31 27.85 -22.28
C CYS A 344 -9.81 27.71 -22.01
N VAL A 345 -9.43 27.52 -20.74
CA VAL A 345 -8.02 27.44 -20.34
C VAL A 345 -7.81 26.27 -19.42
N GLU A 346 -6.77 25.51 -19.67
CA GLU A 346 -6.23 24.44 -18.82
C GLU A 346 -4.91 24.90 -18.21
N CYS A 347 -4.79 24.83 -16.90
CA CYS A 347 -3.58 25.21 -16.17
C CYS A 347 -2.67 24.00 -15.97
N LYS A 348 -1.40 24.15 -16.24
CA LYS A 348 -0.36 23.18 -15.96
C LYS A 348 0.75 23.83 -15.15
N SER A 349 1.03 23.32 -13.97
CA SER A 349 2.00 23.90 -13.03
C SER A 349 3.47 23.73 -13.42
N SER A 350 3.76 23.09 -14.55
CA SER A 350 5.12 22.98 -15.10
C SER A 350 5.09 22.87 -16.63
N ASP A 351 6.22 23.19 -17.27
CA ASP A 351 6.37 23.16 -18.74
C ASP A 351 6.15 21.76 -19.33
N THR A 352 6.46 20.73 -18.56
CA THR A 352 6.44 19.35 -19.02
C THR A 352 5.23 18.55 -18.53
N ALA A 353 4.35 19.12 -17.68
CA ALA A 353 3.19 18.43 -17.16
C ALA A 353 2.27 17.98 -18.32
N PRO A 354 2.03 16.65 -18.49
CA PRO A 354 1.25 16.14 -19.59
C PRO A 354 -0.25 16.39 -19.41
N LEU A 355 -0.97 16.42 -20.52
CA LEU A 355 -2.42 16.32 -20.51
C LEU A 355 -2.84 14.90 -20.09
N THR A 356 -3.93 14.80 -19.34
CA THR A 356 -4.54 13.50 -19.01
C THR A 356 -5.08 12.80 -20.26
N LYS A 357 -5.36 11.51 -20.19
CA LYS A 357 -5.93 10.74 -21.30
C LYS A 357 -7.20 11.39 -21.84
N ASN A 358 -8.10 11.84 -20.95
CA ASN A 358 -9.35 12.45 -21.33
C ASN A 358 -9.13 13.85 -21.95
N GLN A 359 -8.21 14.64 -21.44
CA GLN A 359 -7.86 15.94 -22.01
C GLN A 359 -7.28 15.82 -23.43
N LYS A 360 -6.37 14.85 -23.64
CA LYS A 360 -5.81 14.57 -24.97
C LYS A 360 -6.86 14.18 -26.00
N ALA A 361 -7.91 13.49 -25.57
CA ALA A 361 -9.01 13.08 -26.43
C ALA A 361 -10.03 14.23 -26.63
N ALA A 362 -10.39 14.93 -25.56
CA ALA A 362 -11.47 15.92 -25.58
C ALA A 362 -11.06 17.25 -26.18
N PHE A 363 -9.85 17.78 -25.93
CA PHE A 363 -9.49 19.13 -26.36
C PHE A 363 -9.51 19.34 -27.88
N PRO A 364 -8.98 18.41 -28.71
CA PRO A 364 -9.11 18.54 -30.16
C PRO A 364 -10.56 18.47 -30.65
N GLU A 365 -11.40 17.70 -29.96
CA GLU A 365 -12.82 17.59 -30.31
C GLU A 365 -13.57 18.87 -29.91
N ILE A 366 -13.31 19.46 -28.75
CA ILE A 366 -13.88 20.75 -28.32
C ILE A 366 -13.53 21.86 -29.30
N GLU A 367 -12.28 21.88 -29.75
CA GLU A 367 -11.84 22.88 -30.78
C GLU A 367 -12.59 22.70 -32.09
N LYS A 368 -12.94 21.48 -32.48
CA LYS A 368 -13.58 21.18 -33.75
C LYS A 368 -15.11 21.28 -33.71
N THR A 369 -15.74 20.75 -32.66
CA THR A 369 -17.21 20.59 -32.61
C THR A 369 -17.84 21.20 -31.36
N GLY A 370 -17.04 21.67 -30.43
CA GLY A 370 -17.52 22.16 -29.14
C GLY A 370 -17.80 21.06 -28.14
N ALA A 371 -18.58 21.36 -27.11
CA ALA A 371 -18.95 20.44 -26.05
C ALA A 371 -20.25 20.85 -25.35
N THR A 372 -20.72 20.06 -24.41
CA THR A 372 -21.85 20.39 -23.55
C THR A 372 -21.44 20.35 -22.09
N VAL A 373 -21.77 21.37 -21.31
CA VAL A 373 -21.58 21.37 -19.86
C VAL A 373 -22.44 20.30 -19.23
N VAL A 374 -21.87 19.48 -18.34
CA VAL A 374 -22.58 18.37 -17.69
C VAL A 374 -22.63 18.54 -16.17
N GLY A 375 -23.63 17.91 -15.57
CA GLY A 375 -23.92 18.03 -14.13
C GLY A 375 -24.63 19.33 -13.78
N LYS A 376 -24.42 19.84 -12.57
CA LYS A 376 -25.04 21.12 -12.13
C LYS A 376 -24.49 22.35 -12.87
N GLY A 377 -23.30 22.21 -13.44
CA GLY A 377 -22.54 23.34 -14.03
C GLY A 377 -22.01 24.31 -12.96
N LYS A 378 -21.70 25.53 -13.43
CA LYS A 378 -21.16 26.63 -12.61
C LYS A 378 -21.92 27.92 -12.94
N PRO A 379 -21.81 28.98 -12.12
CA PRO A 379 -22.34 30.31 -12.49
C PRO A 379 -21.88 30.72 -13.87
N GLY A 380 -22.75 31.23 -14.72
CA GLY A 380 -22.49 31.53 -16.12
C GLY A 380 -22.51 30.32 -17.08
N PHE A 381 -22.29 29.09 -16.55
CA PHE A 381 -22.22 27.84 -17.32
C PHE A 381 -23.04 26.73 -16.69
N PRO A 382 -24.38 26.84 -16.63
CA PRO A 382 -25.25 25.79 -16.07
C PRO A 382 -25.17 24.49 -16.90
N GLY A 383 -25.54 23.37 -16.27
CA GLY A 383 -25.61 22.09 -16.97
C GLY A 383 -26.54 22.18 -18.21
N GLY A 384 -26.09 21.59 -19.30
CA GLY A 384 -26.76 21.69 -20.61
C GLY A 384 -26.29 22.83 -21.49
N THR A 385 -25.50 23.78 -20.99
CA THR A 385 -24.90 24.86 -21.81
C THR A 385 -24.06 24.27 -22.95
N LYS A 386 -24.34 24.70 -24.17
CA LYS A 386 -23.55 24.37 -25.35
C LYS A 386 -22.34 25.25 -25.45
N ILE A 387 -21.19 24.67 -25.57
CA ILE A 387 -19.90 25.31 -25.81
C ILE A 387 -19.63 25.23 -27.29
N PRO A 388 -19.51 26.35 -28.01
CA PRO A 388 -19.17 26.35 -29.43
C PRO A 388 -17.76 25.78 -29.65
N PRO A 389 -17.36 25.48 -30.89
CA PRO A 389 -16.00 25.17 -31.23
C PRO A 389 -15.04 26.21 -30.63
N THR A 390 -14.25 25.78 -29.66
CA THR A 390 -13.39 26.66 -28.87
C THR A 390 -12.08 25.94 -28.56
N ARG A 391 -10.97 26.59 -28.89
CA ARG A 391 -9.65 26.06 -28.51
C ARG A 391 -9.47 26.13 -27.01
N VAL A 392 -8.97 25.03 -26.43
CA VAL A 392 -8.54 25.02 -25.03
C VAL A 392 -7.07 25.43 -24.97
N GLU A 393 -6.81 26.59 -24.44
CA GLU A 393 -5.44 27.09 -24.22
C GLU A 393 -4.80 26.39 -23.03
N ILE A 394 -3.50 26.07 -23.16
CA ILE A 394 -2.76 25.45 -22.07
C ILE A 394 -1.83 26.50 -21.48
N LEU A 395 -2.19 26.98 -20.31
CA LEU A 395 -1.41 27.95 -19.56
C LEU A 395 -0.35 27.24 -18.72
N ARG A 396 0.90 27.67 -18.86
CA ARG A 396 2.05 27.16 -18.12
C ARG A 396 2.82 28.33 -17.47
N PRO A 397 3.58 28.05 -16.36
CA PRO A 397 4.46 29.05 -15.79
C PRO A 397 5.47 29.54 -16.82
N ASP A 398 5.77 30.82 -16.80
CA ASP A 398 6.86 31.38 -17.60
C ASP A 398 8.20 30.85 -17.02
N PRO A 399 9.05 30.19 -17.81
CA PRO A 399 10.32 29.64 -17.32
C PRO A 399 11.32 30.73 -16.96
N THR A 400 11.01 32.00 -17.25
CA THR A 400 11.89 33.16 -16.98
C THR A 400 11.53 33.95 -15.72
N LEU A 401 10.47 33.56 -15.01
CA LEU A 401 10.04 34.11 -13.73
C LEU A 401 10.21 33.06 -12.61
#